data_32bf27a2a62f753c7e15dcae9fa7b350
#
_entry.id   32bf27a2a62f753c7e15dcae9fa7b350
#
_cell.length_a   1.000
_cell.length_b   1.000
_cell.length_c   1.000
_cell.angle_alpha   90.00
_cell.angle_beta   90.00
_cell.angle_gamma   90.00
#
_symmetry.space_group_name_H-M   'P 1'
#
loop_
_entity.id
_entity.type
_entity.pdbx_description
1 polymer ?
#
loop_
_entity_poly.entity_id
_entity_poly.type
_entity_poly.pdbx_seq_one_letter_code
_entity_poly.pdbx_strand_id
1 'polypeptide(L)'
;MLKYFINILFIACSITGFSQEDIALDSIPTKTTYGIKIGLDISKQIRMLTESNYKGLVFTGDYRILDRLFIAAEFGSEEKKTINEVLDFDTDGTFLKLGVNYNVYNNRKGLDNEIYVGFRYGIAKFNQKLNSYTIHDLDHYWDQNNVNSITDFKDLTASWFELVLGFNAEILKNTYMGLSLRLNRLLNQKNPENFSNLY
;
A
#
# COMPACT_ATOMS: atom_id res chain seq x y z
N MET A 1 -20.60 13.35 -3.68
CA MET A 1 -20.65 11.88 -3.82
C MET A 1 -19.94 11.14 -2.68
N LEU A 2 -18.74 11.54 -2.26
CA LEU A 2 -17.99 10.88 -1.16
C LEU A 2 -18.75 10.80 0.17
N LYS A 3 -19.53 11.85 0.52
CA LYS A 3 -20.34 11.89 1.75
C LYS A 3 -21.41 10.78 1.78
N TYR A 4 -22.04 10.50 0.65
CA TYR A 4 -23.06 9.44 0.55
C TYR A 4 -22.44 8.05 0.60
N PHE A 5 -21.25 7.89 0.04
CA PHE A 5 -20.51 6.62 0.09
C PHE A 5 -20.07 6.27 1.53
N ILE A 6 -19.62 7.26 2.29
CA ILE A 6 -19.25 7.07 3.70
C ILE A 6 -20.48 6.70 4.53
N ASN A 7 -21.62 7.36 4.31
CA ASN A 7 -22.86 7.05 5.03
C ASN A 7 -23.39 5.65 4.69
N ILE A 8 -23.33 5.23 3.44
CA ILE A 8 -23.72 3.88 3.01
C ILE A 8 -22.79 2.82 3.65
N LEU A 9 -21.49 3.09 3.71
CA LEU A 9 -20.53 2.20 4.36
C LEU A 9 -20.82 2.05 5.87
N PHE A 10 -21.18 3.16 6.54
CA PHE A 10 -21.56 3.15 7.96
C PHE A 10 -22.86 2.37 8.20
N ILE A 11 -23.86 2.52 7.34
CA ILE A 11 -25.12 1.78 7.41
C ILE A 11 -24.89 0.28 7.15
N ALA A 12 -24.03 -0.08 6.17
CA ALA A 12 -23.68 -1.47 5.90
C ALA A 12 -22.96 -2.13 7.09
N CYS A 13 -22.05 -1.43 7.77
CA CYS A 13 -21.39 -1.91 8.99
C CYS A 13 -22.34 -2.08 10.18
N SER A 14 -23.40 -1.27 10.29
CA SER A 14 -24.38 -1.37 11.39
C SER A 14 -25.35 -2.55 11.22
N ILE A 15 -25.61 -3.01 10.00
CA ILE A 15 -26.50 -4.15 9.72
C ILE A 15 -25.86 -5.48 10.08
N THR A 16 -24.54 -5.60 10.04
CA THR A 16 -23.82 -6.86 10.37
C THR A 16 -23.67 -7.12 11.87
N GLY A 17 -24.03 -6.13 12.73
CA GLY A 17 -23.88 -6.24 14.19
C GLY A 17 -24.92 -7.10 14.91
N PHE A 18 -25.96 -7.60 14.25
CA PHE A 18 -27.08 -8.28 14.90
C PHE A 18 -27.20 -9.79 14.65
N SER A 19 -26.20 -10.41 14.04
CA SER A 19 -26.22 -11.86 13.81
C SER A 19 -25.08 -12.57 14.57
N GLN A 20 -25.14 -12.57 15.89
CA GLN A 20 -24.38 -13.51 16.71
C GLN A 20 -25.37 -14.39 17.48
N GLU A 21 -25.84 -15.47 16.86
CA GLU A 21 -26.25 -16.64 17.62
C GLU A 21 -24.98 -17.28 18.17
N ASP A 22 -24.84 -17.30 19.50
CA ASP A 22 -23.88 -18.09 20.23
C ASP A 22 -24.15 -19.58 19.99
N ILE A 23 -23.62 -20.11 18.92
CA ILE A 23 -23.43 -21.57 18.83
C ILE A 23 -22.24 -21.84 19.76
N ALA A 24 -22.52 -22.29 20.96
CA ALA A 24 -21.56 -22.87 21.88
C ALA A 24 -20.94 -24.11 21.22
N LEU A 25 -19.99 -23.90 20.33
CA LEU A 25 -19.11 -24.95 19.83
C LEU A 25 -18.04 -25.18 20.90
N ASP A 26 -18.02 -26.40 21.44
CA ASP A 26 -17.01 -26.98 22.32
C ASP A 26 -15.63 -26.35 22.06
N SER A 27 -15.27 -25.34 22.86
CA SER A 27 -14.03 -24.61 22.74
C SER A 27 -12.91 -25.45 23.36
N ILE A 28 -12.39 -26.39 22.60
CA ILE A 28 -11.04 -26.87 22.86
C ILE A 28 -10.13 -25.67 22.50
N PRO A 29 -9.34 -25.11 23.43
CA PRO A 29 -8.46 -24.00 23.15
C PRO A 29 -7.50 -24.42 22.03
N THR A 30 -7.68 -23.87 20.84
CA THR A 30 -6.71 -24.03 19.77
C THR A 30 -5.46 -23.31 20.23
N LYS A 31 -4.39 -24.07 20.45
CA LYS A 31 -3.09 -23.52 20.86
C LYS A 31 -2.66 -22.50 19.80
N THR A 32 -2.72 -21.23 20.16
CA THR A 32 -2.31 -20.14 19.28
C THR A 32 -0.83 -20.30 19.01
N THR A 33 -0.47 -20.52 17.74
CA THR A 33 0.92 -20.62 17.34
C THR A 33 1.43 -19.21 17.11
N TYR A 34 2.28 -18.72 18.00
CA TYR A 34 3.04 -17.50 17.75
C TYR A 34 4.07 -17.75 16.66
N GLY A 35 4.20 -16.84 15.72
CA GLY A 35 5.11 -17.03 14.60
C GLY A 35 5.30 -15.77 13.77
N ILE A 36 6.37 -15.77 12.98
CA ILE A 36 6.65 -14.74 11.98
C ILE A 36 6.19 -15.30 10.63
N LYS A 37 5.41 -14.51 9.88
CA LYS A 37 5.09 -14.73 8.47
C LYS A 37 5.95 -13.77 7.66
N ILE A 38 6.69 -14.27 6.69
CA ILE A 38 7.50 -13.44 5.76
C ILE A 38 6.95 -13.67 4.36
N GLY A 39 6.80 -12.61 3.59
CA GLY A 39 6.25 -12.67 2.24
C GLY A 39 6.85 -11.65 1.29
N LEU A 40 6.45 -11.77 0.03
CA LEU A 40 6.75 -10.86 -1.06
C LEU A 40 5.45 -10.34 -1.65
N ASP A 41 5.41 -9.05 -1.96
CA ASP A 41 4.30 -8.46 -2.71
C ASP A 41 4.46 -8.73 -4.20
N ILE A 42 3.80 -9.79 -4.67
CA ILE A 42 3.86 -10.23 -6.08
C ILE A 42 3.24 -9.20 -7.03
N SER A 43 2.37 -8.30 -6.55
CA SER A 43 1.74 -7.28 -7.40
C SER A 43 2.77 -6.37 -8.07
N LYS A 44 3.90 -6.12 -7.40
CA LYS A 44 5.00 -5.31 -7.92
C LYS A 44 5.71 -6.03 -9.09
N GLN A 45 5.92 -7.34 -8.98
CA GLN A 45 6.51 -8.14 -10.05
C GLN A 45 5.58 -8.24 -11.26
N ILE A 46 4.27 -8.40 -11.04
CA ILE A 46 3.29 -8.40 -12.13
C ILE A 46 3.30 -7.03 -12.84
N ARG A 47 3.36 -5.95 -12.07
CA ARG A 47 3.45 -4.60 -12.62
C ARG A 47 4.71 -4.38 -13.46
N MET A 48 5.86 -4.92 -13.03
CA MET A 48 7.11 -4.88 -13.81
C MET A 48 7.01 -5.59 -15.17
N LEU A 49 6.16 -6.62 -15.28
CA LEU A 49 5.92 -7.33 -16.54
C LEU A 49 4.98 -6.57 -17.48
N THR A 50 4.10 -5.75 -16.94
CA THR A 50 3.09 -5.00 -17.70
C THR A 50 3.50 -3.57 -18.02
N GLU A 51 4.29 -2.93 -17.14
CA GLU A 51 4.78 -1.56 -17.28
C GLU A 51 6.30 -1.57 -17.41
N SER A 52 6.82 -1.31 -18.62
CA SER A 52 8.29 -1.26 -18.87
C SER A 52 9.01 -0.16 -18.08
N ASN A 53 8.27 0.84 -17.62
CA ASN A 53 8.79 2.01 -16.93
C ASN A 53 8.72 1.88 -15.39
N TYR A 54 8.45 0.69 -14.87
CA TYR A 54 8.31 0.44 -13.44
C TYR A 54 9.18 -0.73 -13.00
N LYS A 55 9.87 -0.55 -11.87
CA LYS A 55 10.55 -1.62 -11.12
C LYS A 55 10.21 -1.49 -9.65
N GLY A 56 9.97 -2.61 -8.98
CA GLY A 56 9.65 -2.60 -7.56
C GLY A 56 9.85 -3.96 -6.91
N LEU A 57 10.31 -3.93 -5.66
CA LEU A 57 10.42 -5.10 -4.80
C LEU A 57 9.99 -4.74 -3.39
N VAL A 58 9.08 -5.52 -2.83
CA VAL A 58 8.54 -5.28 -1.48
C VAL A 58 8.52 -6.58 -0.70
N PHE A 59 9.17 -6.54 0.45
CA PHE A 59 9.12 -7.59 1.46
C PHE A 59 8.07 -7.23 2.51
N THR A 60 7.32 -8.22 2.95
CA THR A 60 6.31 -8.09 4.00
C THR A 60 6.64 -9.02 5.15
N GLY A 61 6.32 -8.61 6.36
CA GLY A 61 6.50 -9.43 7.55
C GLY A 61 5.40 -9.13 8.55
N ASP A 62 4.78 -10.20 9.07
CA ASP A 62 3.76 -10.13 10.11
C ASP A 62 4.18 -10.98 11.30
N TYR A 63 4.03 -10.44 12.50
CA TYR A 63 4.28 -11.15 13.75
C TYR A 63 3.02 -11.17 14.61
N ARG A 64 2.54 -12.37 14.96
CA ARG A 64 1.37 -12.55 15.83
C ARG A 64 1.74 -12.22 17.27
N ILE A 65 1.10 -11.19 17.86
CA ILE A 65 1.27 -10.80 19.26
C ILE A 65 0.17 -11.40 20.12
N LEU A 66 -1.07 -11.37 19.64
CA LEU A 66 -2.26 -11.90 20.27
C LEU A 66 -3.01 -12.76 19.26
N ASP A 67 -4.01 -13.51 19.73
CA ASP A 67 -4.80 -14.43 18.89
C ASP A 67 -5.29 -13.81 17.58
N ARG A 68 -5.65 -12.51 17.62
CA ARG A 68 -6.20 -11.79 16.49
C ARG A 68 -5.38 -10.57 16.08
N LEU A 69 -4.30 -10.24 16.79
CA LEU A 69 -3.51 -9.04 16.56
C LEU A 69 -2.11 -9.37 16.09
N PHE A 70 -1.73 -8.75 14.97
CA PHE A 70 -0.40 -8.90 14.36
C PHE A 70 0.26 -7.54 14.25
N ILE A 71 1.56 -7.46 14.53
CA ILE A 71 2.40 -6.37 14.06
C ILE A 71 2.78 -6.68 12.62
N ALA A 72 2.71 -5.67 11.76
CA ALA A 72 3.08 -5.82 10.38
C ALA A 72 4.13 -4.78 9.99
N ALA A 73 5.10 -5.22 9.22
CA ALA A 73 6.16 -4.40 8.66
C ALA A 73 6.31 -4.67 7.16
N GLU A 74 6.55 -3.63 6.39
CA GLU A 74 6.81 -3.74 4.97
C GLU A 74 8.02 -2.86 4.62
N PHE A 75 8.95 -3.40 3.87
CA PHE A 75 10.10 -2.69 3.35
C PHE A 75 10.17 -2.88 1.84
N GLY A 76 10.34 -1.79 1.10
CA GLY A 76 10.38 -1.86 -0.36
C GLY A 76 11.24 -0.80 -1.01
N SER A 77 11.57 -1.07 -2.27
CA SER A 77 12.20 -0.13 -3.18
C SER A 77 11.41 -0.10 -4.47
N GLU A 78 11.19 1.10 -4.99
CA GLU A 78 10.47 1.33 -6.24
C GLU A 78 11.23 2.34 -7.10
N GLU A 79 11.23 2.09 -8.42
CA GLU A 79 11.73 2.99 -9.45
C GLU A 79 10.64 3.14 -10.50
N LYS A 80 10.30 4.36 -10.85
CA LYS A 80 9.28 4.66 -11.85
C LYS A 80 9.72 5.80 -12.74
N LYS A 81 9.69 5.57 -14.04
CA LYS A 81 9.82 6.60 -15.05
C LYS A 81 8.43 7.09 -15.47
N THR A 82 8.18 8.39 -15.34
CA THR A 82 6.92 9.02 -15.73
C THR A 82 7.17 9.92 -16.93
N ILE A 83 6.50 9.60 -18.04
CA ILE A 83 6.55 10.37 -19.28
C ILE A 83 5.14 10.82 -19.59
N ASN A 84 4.91 12.13 -19.52
CA ASN A 84 3.66 12.78 -19.87
C ASN A 84 3.92 13.83 -20.96
N GLU A 85 2.88 14.40 -21.52
CA GLU A 85 2.99 15.50 -22.53
C GLU A 85 3.74 16.73 -22.01
N VAL A 86 3.72 16.94 -20.69
CA VAL A 86 4.30 18.12 -20.03
C VAL A 86 5.60 17.83 -19.31
N LEU A 87 5.77 16.62 -18.75
CA LEU A 87 6.87 16.27 -17.86
C LEU A 87 7.44 14.89 -18.19
N ASP A 88 8.76 14.78 -18.25
CA ASP A 88 9.53 13.52 -18.23
C ASP A 88 10.44 13.55 -17.01
N PHE A 89 10.18 12.63 -16.06
CA PHE A 89 10.98 12.50 -14.85
C PHE A 89 11.06 11.06 -14.37
N ASP A 90 12.17 10.76 -13.70
CA ASP A 90 12.42 9.49 -13.05
C ASP A 90 12.31 9.67 -11.53
N THR A 91 11.68 8.72 -10.86
CA THR A 91 11.62 8.67 -9.39
C THR A 91 12.13 7.34 -8.92
N ASP A 92 13.08 7.34 -8.01
CA ASP A 92 13.60 6.15 -7.33
C ASP A 92 13.58 6.37 -5.82
N GLY A 93 13.21 5.34 -5.08
CA GLY A 93 13.14 5.47 -3.63
C GLY A 93 12.94 4.16 -2.89
N THR A 94 13.08 4.28 -1.58
CA THR A 94 12.82 3.20 -0.63
C THR A 94 11.80 3.65 0.39
N PHE A 95 11.04 2.70 0.91
CA PHE A 95 10.05 2.98 1.94
C PHE A 95 10.05 1.89 3.02
N LEU A 96 9.62 2.30 4.19
CA LEU A 96 9.31 1.45 5.33
C LEU A 96 7.89 1.74 5.79
N LYS A 97 7.11 0.70 6.01
CA LYS A 97 5.78 0.81 6.62
C LYS A 97 5.72 -0.06 7.86
N LEU A 98 5.15 0.50 8.91
CA LEU A 98 4.90 -0.21 10.17
C LEU A 98 3.44 -0.06 10.56
N GLY A 99 2.88 -1.11 11.14
CA GLY A 99 1.48 -1.06 11.54
C GLY A 99 0.98 -2.33 12.20
N VAL A 100 -0.33 -2.46 12.22
CA VAL A 100 -1.02 -3.58 12.87
C VAL A 100 -2.10 -4.13 11.96
N ASN A 101 -2.35 -5.45 12.08
CA ASN A 101 -3.48 -6.15 11.48
C ASN A 101 -4.35 -6.74 12.58
N TYR A 102 -5.65 -6.55 12.48
CA TYR A 102 -6.62 -7.20 13.34
C TYR A 102 -7.41 -8.21 12.51
N ASN A 103 -7.24 -9.50 12.83
CA ASN A 103 -7.97 -10.60 12.18
C ASN A 103 -9.39 -10.67 12.72
N VAL A 104 -10.38 -10.45 11.86
CA VAL A 104 -11.80 -10.52 12.18
C VAL A 104 -12.39 -11.91 11.93
N TYR A 105 -11.64 -12.80 11.28
CA TYR A 105 -12.08 -14.15 10.93
C TYR A 105 -11.84 -15.14 12.05
N ASN A 106 -12.83 -15.97 12.32
CA ASN A 106 -12.71 -17.11 13.25
C ASN A 106 -12.37 -18.37 12.46
N ASN A 107 -11.13 -18.83 12.62
CA ASN A 107 -10.69 -20.04 11.95
C ASN A 107 -11.40 -21.29 12.48
N ARG A 108 -11.74 -22.22 11.57
CA ARG A 108 -12.07 -23.59 11.92
C ARG A 108 -10.81 -24.38 12.24
N LYS A 109 -10.94 -25.48 13.00
CA LYS A 109 -9.80 -26.34 13.35
C LYS A 109 -8.97 -26.72 12.12
N GLY A 110 -7.66 -26.49 12.18
CA GLY A 110 -6.70 -26.90 11.16
C GLY A 110 -6.47 -25.92 10.02
N LEU A 111 -7.07 -24.73 10.06
CA LEU A 111 -6.85 -23.66 9.09
C LEU A 111 -6.30 -22.42 9.79
N ASP A 112 -5.38 -21.71 9.16
CA ASP A 112 -4.85 -20.42 9.64
C ASP A 112 -5.11 -19.31 8.60
N ASN A 113 -6.39 -19.18 8.20
CA ASN A 113 -6.83 -18.12 7.29
C ASN A 113 -7.05 -16.82 8.04
N GLU A 114 -6.93 -15.70 7.36
CA GLU A 114 -7.11 -14.38 7.94
C GLU A 114 -7.96 -13.51 7.02
N ILE A 115 -8.97 -12.87 7.58
CA ILE A 115 -9.61 -11.69 7.02
C ILE A 115 -9.30 -10.58 8.00
N TYR A 116 -8.56 -9.57 7.56
CA TYR A 116 -8.05 -8.59 8.49
C TYR A 116 -8.29 -7.15 8.03
N VAL A 117 -8.43 -6.29 9.02
CA VAL A 117 -8.35 -4.84 8.88
C VAL A 117 -7.01 -4.41 9.43
N GLY A 118 -6.26 -3.67 8.67
CA GLY A 118 -4.92 -3.21 9.06
C GLY A 118 -4.79 -1.70 8.96
N PHE A 119 -3.88 -1.18 9.75
CA PHE A 119 -3.45 0.21 9.70
C PHE A 119 -1.93 0.26 9.57
N ARG A 120 -1.43 1.14 8.69
CA ARG A 120 0.00 1.34 8.44
C ARG A 120 0.35 2.81 8.50
N TYR A 121 1.54 3.08 9.00
CA TYR A 121 2.24 4.34 8.81
C TYR A 121 3.44 4.10 7.92
N GLY A 122 3.51 4.80 6.80
CA GLY A 122 4.57 4.70 5.82
C GLY A 122 5.46 5.93 5.82
N ILE A 123 6.74 5.70 5.64
CA ILE A 123 7.75 6.73 5.36
C ILE A 123 8.56 6.32 4.15
N ALA A 124 8.86 7.27 3.28
CA ALA A 124 9.72 7.06 2.13
C ALA A 124 10.82 8.10 2.06
N LYS A 125 11.96 7.67 1.53
CA LYS A 125 13.04 8.52 1.08
C LYS A 125 13.28 8.24 -0.40
N PHE A 126 13.26 9.29 -1.22
CA PHE A 126 13.32 9.14 -2.66
C PHE A 126 14.06 10.28 -3.33
N ASN A 127 14.47 10.06 -4.57
CA ASN A 127 15.06 11.04 -5.44
C ASN A 127 14.18 11.20 -6.67
N GLN A 128 14.21 12.39 -7.25
CA GLN A 128 13.55 12.67 -8.52
C GLN A 128 14.54 13.33 -9.46
N LYS A 129 14.55 12.88 -10.71
CA LYS A 129 15.34 13.45 -11.78
C LYS A 129 14.41 13.96 -12.85
N LEU A 130 14.33 15.27 -13.00
CA LEU A 130 13.61 15.91 -14.08
C LEU A 130 14.48 15.85 -15.34
N ASN A 131 13.99 15.20 -16.40
CA ASN A 131 14.70 15.08 -17.68
C ASN A 131 14.30 16.21 -18.64
N SER A 132 13.00 16.45 -18.79
CA SER A 132 12.48 17.52 -19.65
C SER A 132 11.10 17.98 -19.19
N TYR A 133 10.76 19.20 -19.57
CA TYR A 133 9.42 19.74 -19.42
C TYR A 133 9.02 20.59 -20.62
N THR A 134 7.72 20.65 -20.91
CA THR A 134 7.16 21.46 -21.98
C THR A 134 6.43 22.65 -21.37
N ILE A 135 6.78 23.86 -21.80
CA ILE A 135 6.05 25.07 -21.43
C ILE A 135 4.91 25.24 -22.44
N HIS A 136 3.67 25.19 -21.93
CA HIS A 136 2.47 25.50 -22.72
C HIS A 136 2.17 26.98 -22.60
N ASP A 137 2.26 27.71 -23.71
CA ASP A 137 1.78 29.09 -23.80
C ASP A 137 0.29 29.05 -24.19
N LEU A 138 -0.56 29.61 -23.33
CA LEU A 138 -2.01 29.68 -23.54
C LEU A 138 -2.41 30.60 -24.69
N ASP A 139 -1.57 31.57 -25.03
CA ASP A 139 -1.84 32.57 -26.07
C ASP A 139 -1.41 32.15 -27.48
N HIS A 140 -0.80 30.98 -27.64
CA HIS A 140 -0.30 30.45 -28.93
C HIS A 140 0.64 31.39 -29.69
N TYR A 141 1.23 32.37 -29.00
CA TYR A 141 2.10 33.35 -29.60
C TYR A 141 3.54 32.85 -29.76
N TRP A 142 3.95 31.88 -28.95
CA TRP A 142 5.27 31.24 -29.01
C TRP A 142 5.12 29.74 -29.33
N ASP A 143 6.07 29.23 -30.11
CA ASP A 143 6.16 27.80 -30.33
C ASP A 143 6.37 27.07 -28.98
N GLN A 144 5.73 25.90 -28.84
CA GLN A 144 5.91 25.04 -27.64
C GLN A 144 7.39 24.70 -27.50
N ASN A 145 8.03 25.23 -26.47
CA ASN A 145 9.43 24.98 -26.21
C ASN A 145 9.57 23.79 -25.24
N ASN A 146 10.11 22.69 -25.76
CA ASN A 146 10.64 21.61 -24.96
C ASN A 146 11.96 22.07 -24.34
N VAL A 147 11.97 22.20 -23.01
CA VAL A 147 13.18 22.55 -22.26
C VAL A 147 13.79 21.24 -21.73
N ASN A 148 14.91 20.84 -22.31
CA ASN A 148 15.74 19.76 -21.77
C ASN A 148 16.58 20.31 -20.63
N SER A 149 16.08 20.22 -19.41
CA SER A 149 16.78 20.65 -18.20
C SER A 149 16.91 19.49 -17.25
N ILE A 150 18.08 18.88 -17.22
CA ILE A 150 18.34 17.79 -16.29
C ILE A 150 18.57 18.41 -14.91
N THR A 151 17.66 18.16 -13.99
CA THR A 151 17.76 18.64 -12.61
C THR A 151 17.52 17.47 -11.66
N ASP A 152 18.47 17.23 -10.76
CA ASP A 152 18.38 16.15 -9.75
C ASP A 152 17.90 16.76 -8.43
N PHE A 153 16.78 16.24 -7.90
CA PHE A 153 16.27 16.52 -6.58
C PHE A 153 16.51 15.30 -5.69
N LYS A 154 17.35 15.47 -4.68
CA LYS A 154 17.78 14.39 -3.78
C LYS A 154 17.20 14.57 -2.38
N ASP A 155 17.15 13.46 -1.64
CA ASP A 155 16.74 13.47 -0.24
C ASP A 155 15.31 14.01 0.00
N LEU A 156 14.42 13.71 -0.94
CA LEU A 156 13.01 13.97 -0.78
C LEU A 156 12.41 12.94 0.19
N THR A 157 11.41 13.37 0.95
CA THR A 157 10.75 12.50 1.93
C THR A 157 9.25 12.61 1.79
N ALA A 158 8.57 11.50 2.03
CA ALA A 158 7.11 11.46 2.13
C ALA A 158 6.68 10.60 3.32
N SER A 159 5.52 10.91 3.88
CA SER A 159 4.88 10.09 4.91
C SER A 159 3.37 10.03 4.69
N TRP A 160 2.78 8.87 4.98
CA TRP A 160 1.37 8.64 4.75
C TRP A 160 0.80 7.62 5.72
N PHE A 161 -0.52 7.58 5.81
CA PHE A 161 -1.27 6.51 6.43
C PHE A 161 -1.92 5.62 5.40
N GLU A 162 -2.02 4.32 5.72
CA GLU A 162 -2.77 3.35 4.93
C GLU A 162 -3.78 2.63 5.82
N LEU A 163 -5.01 2.53 5.32
CA LEU A 163 -6.00 1.57 5.79
C LEU A 163 -5.94 0.36 4.86
N VAL A 164 -5.80 -0.82 5.44
CA VAL A 164 -5.64 -2.08 4.70
C VAL A 164 -6.81 -3.00 5.01
N LEU A 165 -7.44 -3.53 3.98
CA LEU A 165 -8.38 -4.63 4.07
C LEU A 165 -7.76 -5.82 3.35
N GLY A 166 -7.56 -6.94 4.03
CA GLY A 166 -6.85 -8.06 3.46
C GLY A 166 -7.46 -9.40 3.81
N PHE A 167 -7.13 -10.35 2.95
CA PHE A 167 -7.47 -11.76 3.08
C PHE A 167 -6.21 -12.59 2.83
N ASN A 168 -5.88 -13.50 3.74
CA ASN A 168 -4.82 -14.48 3.60
C ASN A 168 -5.41 -15.89 3.74
N ALA A 169 -5.10 -16.77 2.80
CA ALA A 169 -5.46 -18.17 2.85
C ALA A 169 -4.21 -19.05 2.95
N GLU A 170 -4.24 -20.02 3.85
CA GLU A 170 -3.23 -21.06 3.91
C GLU A 170 -3.51 -22.09 2.79
N ILE A 171 -2.65 -22.09 1.74
CA ILE A 171 -2.78 -22.98 0.59
C ILE A 171 -2.06 -24.31 0.84
N LEU A 172 -0.91 -24.24 1.46
CA LEU A 172 -0.11 -25.38 1.91
C LEU A 172 0.32 -25.08 3.35
N LYS A 173 0.68 -26.10 4.09
CA LYS A 173 1.17 -25.94 5.47
C LYS A 173 2.26 -24.88 5.55
N ASN A 174 1.98 -23.80 6.31
CA ASN A 174 2.84 -22.63 6.49
C ASN A 174 3.10 -21.82 5.19
N THR A 175 2.30 -22.02 4.14
CA THR A 175 2.39 -21.23 2.89
C THR A 175 1.07 -20.52 2.64
N TYR A 176 1.13 -19.20 2.53
CA TYR A 176 -0.04 -18.33 2.45
C TYR A 176 -0.07 -17.57 1.13
N MET A 177 -1.27 -17.39 0.60
CA MET A 177 -1.54 -16.47 -0.50
C MET A 177 -2.61 -15.48 -0.04
N GLY A 178 -2.41 -14.20 -0.35
CA GLY A 178 -3.31 -13.17 0.08
C GLY A 178 -3.57 -12.10 -0.96
N LEU A 179 -4.65 -11.37 -0.73
CA LEU A 179 -5.01 -10.15 -1.45
C LEU A 179 -5.25 -9.04 -0.43
N SER A 180 -4.86 -7.83 -0.77
CA SER A 180 -5.16 -6.66 0.05
C SER A 180 -5.59 -5.46 -0.78
N LEU A 181 -6.56 -4.71 -0.26
CA LEU A 181 -6.94 -3.39 -0.74
C LEU A 181 -6.37 -2.36 0.21
N ARG A 182 -5.81 -1.28 -0.33
CA ARG A 182 -5.14 -0.24 0.45
C ARG A 182 -5.70 1.13 0.10
N LEU A 183 -6.08 1.88 1.11
CA LEU A 183 -6.49 3.28 1.01
C LEU A 183 -5.39 4.12 1.66
N ASN A 184 -4.71 4.90 0.84
CA ASN A 184 -3.57 5.71 1.26
C ASN A 184 -3.99 7.17 1.42
N ARG A 185 -3.50 7.81 2.49
CA ARG A 185 -3.63 9.24 2.70
C ARG A 185 -2.27 9.85 2.98
N LEU A 186 -1.79 10.66 2.05
CA LEU A 186 -0.56 11.42 2.21
C LEU A 186 -0.71 12.42 3.37
N LEU A 187 0.28 12.47 4.25
CA LEU A 187 0.35 13.41 5.36
C LEU A 187 1.30 14.54 5.06
N ASN A 188 2.50 14.19 4.64
CA ASN A 188 3.55 15.15 4.37
C ASN A 188 4.41 14.68 3.21
N GLN A 189 4.86 15.63 2.40
CA GLN A 189 5.77 15.39 1.29
C GLN A 189 6.68 16.61 1.11
N LYS A 190 7.97 16.36 0.97
CA LYS A 190 8.93 17.38 0.54
C LYS A 190 8.90 17.43 -0.99
N ASN A 191 8.35 18.50 -1.53
CA ASN A 191 8.27 18.69 -2.98
C ASN A 191 9.59 19.25 -3.54
N PRO A 192 9.94 18.95 -4.79
CA PRO A 192 10.94 19.69 -5.55
C PRO A 192 10.60 21.18 -5.65
N GLU A 193 11.61 22.03 -5.84
CA GLU A 193 11.41 23.48 -5.86
C GLU A 193 10.55 23.97 -7.03
N ASN A 194 10.61 23.29 -8.18
CA ASN A 194 10.02 23.75 -9.44
C ASN A 194 8.73 23.03 -9.86
N PHE A 195 8.39 21.93 -9.25
CA PHE A 195 7.15 21.18 -9.54
C PHE A 195 6.66 20.38 -8.34
N SER A 196 5.37 20.09 -8.33
CA SER A 196 4.74 19.26 -7.32
C SER A 196 4.45 17.87 -7.88
N ASN A 197 4.83 16.85 -7.17
CA ASN A 197 4.61 15.47 -7.56
C ASN A 197 4.08 14.65 -6.37
N LEU A 198 3.18 13.72 -6.65
CA LEU A 198 2.67 12.76 -5.69
C LEU A 198 3.49 11.47 -5.77
N TYR A 199 4.01 11.05 -4.64
CA TYR A 199 4.71 9.78 -4.50
C TYR A 199 3.75 8.59 -4.50
#